data_271d43808e6db23dad7035cec94dd5a5
#
_entry.id   271d43808e6db23dad7035cec94dd5a5
#
_cell.length_a   1.000
_cell.length_b   1.000
_cell.length_c   1.000
_cell.angle_alpha   90.00
_cell.angle_beta   90.00
_cell.angle_gamma   90.00
#
_symmetry.space_group_name_H-M   'P 1'
#
loop_
_entity.id
_entity.type
_entity.pdbx_description
1 polymer ?
#
loop_
_entity_poly.entity_id
_entity_poly.type
_entity_poly.pdbx_seq_one_letter_code
_entity_poly.pdbx_strand_id
1 'polypeptide(L)'
;RDKPRDVLYQLARSNRPMERRSAVLSTFAFIRHGDLDDAYRIAELLLGDAEDLVHKAVGWMLREAGKRDEARLLAFLDAHAASMPRVMVRYSIEKLDRAVADRYRARRPQ
;
A
#
# COMPACT_ATOMS: atom_id res chain seq x y z
N ARG A 1 -12.08 10.41 -17.20
CA ARG A 1 -11.78 10.31 -15.79
C ARG A 1 -11.56 8.89 -15.33
N ASP A 2 -12.42 7.99 -15.75
CA ASP A 2 -12.28 6.58 -15.37
C ASP A 2 -11.24 5.85 -16.19
N LYS A 3 -10.92 6.33 -17.36
CA LYS A 3 -9.91 5.72 -18.21
C LYS A 3 -8.57 5.53 -17.51
N PRO A 4 -8.06 6.54 -16.77
CA PRO A 4 -6.79 6.34 -16.09
C PRO A 4 -6.81 5.19 -15.09
N ARG A 5 -7.96 4.89 -14.52
CA ARG A 5 -8.05 3.81 -13.55
C ARG A 5 -7.87 2.44 -14.20
N ASP A 6 -8.42 2.25 -15.39
CA ASP A 6 -8.21 1.00 -16.12
C ASP A 6 -6.72 0.80 -16.40
N VAL A 7 -6.04 1.87 -16.80
CA VAL A 7 -4.61 1.82 -17.06
C VAL A 7 -3.83 1.45 -15.80
N LEU A 8 -4.25 1.98 -14.63
CA LEU A 8 -3.59 1.64 -13.38
C LEU A 8 -3.60 0.15 -13.11
N TYR A 9 -4.74 -0.49 -13.32
CA TYR A 9 -4.85 -1.92 -13.04
C TYR A 9 -4.08 -2.75 -14.07
N GLN A 10 -4.01 -2.30 -15.32
CA GLN A 10 -3.16 -2.94 -16.31
C GLN A 10 -1.69 -2.86 -15.90
N LEU A 11 -1.25 -1.69 -15.46
CA LEU A 11 0.13 -1.51 -15.03
C LEU A 11 0.43 -2.33 -13.77
N ALA A 12 -0.53 -2.41 -12.85
CA ALA A 12 -0.35 -3.18 -11.62
C ALA A 12 -0.16 -4.68 -11.90
N ARG A 13 -0.66 -5.15 -13.03
CA ARG A 13 -0.54 -6.56 -13.41
C ARG A 13 0.57 -6.82 -14.41
N SER A 14 1.37 -5.81 -14.72
CA SER A 14 2.44 -5.92 -15.71
C SER A 14 3.54 -6.85 -15.23
N ASN A 15 4.24 -7.46 -16.17
CA ASN A 15 5.46 -8.24 -15.89
C ASN A 15 6.64 -7.35 -15.53
N ARG A 16 6.55 -6.06 -15.77
CA ARG A 16 7.64 -5.13 -15.54
C ARG A 16 7.49 -4.47 -14.18
N PRO A 17 8.48 -4.66 -13.29
CA PRO A 17 8.38 -4.07 -11.94
C PRO A 17 8.20 -2.56 -11.94
N MET A 18 8.85 -1.86 -12.88
CA MET A 18 8.72 -0.40 -12.92
C MET A 18 7.32 0.05 -13.28
N GLU A 19 6.61 -0.75 -14.08
CA GLU A 19 5.22 -0.46 -14.41
C GLU A 19 4.31 -0.71 -13.20
N ARG A 20 4.57 -1.79 -12.47
CA ARG A 20 3.80 -2.06 -11.25
C ARG A 20 4.02 -0.95 -10.23
N ARG A 21 5.27 -0.52 -10.09
CA ARG A 21 5.59 0.60 -9.20
C ARG A 21 4.88 1.88 -9.63
N SER A 22 4.85 2.15 -10.94
CA SER A 22 4.15 3.33 -11.46
C SER A 22 2.67 3.30 -11.12
N ALA A 23 2.04 2.12 -11.20
CA ALA A 23 0.63 1.98 -10.83
C ALA A 23 0.42 2.42 -9.39
N VAL A 24 1.27 1.93 -8.49
CA VAL A 24 1.16 2.28 -7.07
C VAL A 24 1.30 3.78 -6.87
N LEU A 25 2.35 4.37 -7.42
CA LEU A 25 2.62 5.80 -7.22
C LEU A 25 1.54 6.67 -7.81
N SER A 26 0.90 6.21 -8.88
CA SER A 26 -0.17 6.97 -9.52
C SER A 26 -1.40 7.11 -8.62
N THR A 27 -1.55 6.24 -7.62
CA THR A 27 -2.68 6.37 -6.69
C THR A 27 -2.56 7.58 -5.79
N PHE A 28 -1.38 8.18 -5.70
CA PHE A 28 -1.17 9.35 -4.84
C PHE A 28 -2.12 10.50 -5.17
N ALA A 29 -2.37 10.72 -6.46
CA ALA A 29 -3.28 11.79 -6.86
C ALA A 29 -4.69 11.56 -6.31
N PHE A 30 -5.15 10.31 -6.34
CA PHE A 30 -6.47 9.98 -5.79
C PHE A 30 -6.50 10.12 -4.28
N ILE A 31 -5.42 9.68 -3.61
CA ILE A 31 -5.31 9.81 -2.15
C ILE A 31 -5.42 11.27 -1.74
N ARG A 32 -4.75 12.16 -2.47
CA ARG A 32 -4.78 13.59 -2.16
C ARG A 32 -6.19 14.17 -2.24
N HIS A 33 -7.05 13.56 -3.03
CA HIS A 33 -8.45 13.99 -3.15
C HIS A 33 -9.39 13.21 -2.23
N GLY A 34 -8.84 12.36 -1.38
CA GLY A 34 -9.63 11.60 -0.43
C GLY A 34 -10.22 10.31 -0.97
N ASP A 35 -9.87 9.92 -2.19
CA ASP A 35 -10.32 8.68 -2.79
C ASP A 35 -9.24 7.62 -2.55
N LEU A 36 -9.49 6.71 -1.61
CA LEU A 36 -8.50 5.75 -1.16
C LEU A 36 -8.69 4.34 -1.75
N ASP A 37 -9.78 4.11 -2.47
CA ASP A 37 -10.15 2.77 -2.88
C ASP A 37 -9.11 2.11 -3.77
N ASP A 38 -8.62 2.83 -4.79
CA ASP A 38 -7.65 2.24 -5.70
C ASP A 38 -6.31 1.95 -5.02
N ALA A 39 -5.91 2.82 -4.08
CA ALA A 39 -4.68 2.58 -3.34
C ALA A 39 -4.74 1.24 -2.61
N TYR A 40 -5.84 0.95 -1.93
CA TYR A 40 -5.96 -0.30 -1.19
C TYR A 40 -6.14 -1.51 -2.11
N ARG A 41 -6.88 -1.37 -3.21
CA ARG A 41 -7.03 -2.47 -4.15
C ARG A 41 -5.71 -2.84 -4.80
N ILE A 42 -4.95 -1.84 -5.22
CA ILE A 42 -3.65 -2.08 -5.85
C ILE A 42 -2.67 -2.62 -4.82
N ALA A 43 -2.71 -2.12 -3.58
CA ALA A 43 -1.87 -2.66 -2.53
C ALA A 43 -2.13 -4.16 -2.34
N GLU A 44 -3.40 -4.56 -2.32
CA GLU A 44 -3.74 -5.99 -2.18
C GLU A 44 -3.19 -6.82 -3.32
N LEU A 45 -3.26 -6.31 -4.55
CA LEU A 45 -2.71 -7.03 -5.70
C LEU A 45 -1.22 -7.27 -5.56
N LEU A 46 -0.51 -6.38 -4.88
CA LEU A 46 0.95 -6.39 -4.87
C LEU A 46 1.56 -6.79 -3.54
N LEU A 47 0.76 -7.33 -2.62
CA LEU A 47 1.29 -7.80 -1.33
C LEU A 47 2.35 -8.89 -1.52
N GLY A 48 2.19 -9.73 -2.51
CA GLY A 48 3.12 -10.82 -2.77
C GLY A 48 4.18 -10.51 -3.82
N ASP A 49 4.31 -9.24 -4.21
CA ASP A 49 5.30 -8.87 -5.21
C ASP A 49 6.71 -9.20 -4.72
N ALA A 50 7.59 -9.58 -5.63
CA ALA A 50 8.95 -9.96 -5.28
C ALA A 50 9.92 -8.78 -5.22
N GLU A 51 9.54 -7.62 -5.76
CA GLU A 51 10.47 -6.52 -5.95
C GLU A 51 10.46 -5.53 -4.80
N ASP A 52 11.64 -5.24 -4.28
CA ASP A 52 11.77 -4.34 -3.14
C ASP A 52 11.26 -2.93 -3.44
N LEU A 53 11.51 -2.43 -4.64
CA LEU A 53 11.03 -1.09 -5.00
C LEU A 53 9.51 -1.02 -5.04
N VAL A 54 8.85 -2.11 -5.41
CA VAL A 54 7.39 -2.18 -5.37
C VAL A 54 6.92 -2.18 -3.92
N HIS A 55 7.59 -2.95 -3.06
CA HIS A 55 7.26 -3.00 -1.62
C HIS A 55 7.31 -1.62 -0.99
N LYS A 56 8.37 -0.87 -1.30
CA LYS A 56 8.54 0.47 -0.74
C LYS A 56 7.46 1.41 -1.23
N ALA A 57 7.11 1.33 -2.52
CA ALA A 57 6.07 2.17 -3.08
C ALA A 57 4.71 1.89 -2.44
N VAL A 58 4.37 0.60 -2.28
CA VAL A 58 3.10 0.22 -1.65
C VAL A 58 3.06 0.75 -0.21
N GLY A 59 4.15 0.52 0.55
CA GLY A 59 4.21 1.01 1.92
C GLY A 59 4.04 2.51 2.02
N TRP A 60 4.67 3.25 1.11
CA TRP A 60 4.56 4.70 1.06
C TRP A 60 3.12 5.12 0.80
N MET A 61 2.46 4.50 -0.17
CA MET A 61 1.08 4.89 -0.49
C MET A 61 0.11 4.51 0.63
N LEU A 62 0.34 3.38 1.29
CA LEU A 62 -0.47 3.03 2.45
C LEU A 62 -0.29 4.06 3.57
N ARG A 63 0.93 4.54 3.78
CA ARG A 63 1.17 5.59 4.77
C ARG A 63 0.39 6.85 4.42
N GLU A 64 0.42 7.26 3.16
CA GLU A 64 -0.30 8.46 2.73
C GLU A 64 -1.81 8.29 2.86
N ALA A 65 -2.32 7.10 2.53
CA ALA A 65 -3.74 6.82 2.71
C ALA A 65 -4.11 6.85 4.19
N GLY A 66 -3.23 6.33 5.05
CA GLY A 66 -3.46 6.33 6.49
C GLY A 66 -3.53 7.71 7.11
N LYS A 67 -2.85 8.69 6.51
CA LYS A 67 -2.96 10.07 6.97
C LYS A 67 -4.35 10.63 6.72
N ARG A 68 -5.03 10.11 5.71
CA ARG A 68 -6.41 10.54 5.38
C ARG A 68 -7.45 9.79 6.21
N ASP A 69 -7.21 8.52 6.46
CA ASP A 69 -8.17 7.66 7.16
C ASP A 69 -7.38 6.58 7.90
N GLU A 70 -7.01 6.87 9.14
CA GLU A 70 -6.20 5.94 9.92
C GLU A 70 -6.95 4.64 10.20
N ALA A 71 -8.24 4.72 10.51
CA ALA A 71 -9.00 3.52 10.82
C ALA A 71 -8.97 2.51 9.67
N ARG A 72 -9.04 3.01 8.43
CA ARG A 72 -8.99 2.14 7.27
C ARG A 72 -7.61 1.52 7.10
N LEU A 73 -6.55 2.27 7.37
CA LEU A 73 -5.20 1.70 7.34
C LEU A 73 -5.06 0.60 8.38
N LEU A 74 -5.56 0.83 9.59
CA LEU A 74 -5.44 -0.18 10.64
C LEU A 74 -6.22 -1.43 10.27
N ALA A 75 -7.40 -1.29 9.68
CA ALA A 75 -8.16 -2.46 9.22
C ALA A 75 -7.38 -3.25 8.18
N PHE A 76 -6.73 -2.56 7.25
CA PHE A 76 -5.91 -3.22 6.24
C PHE A 76 -4.73 -3.96 6.87
N LEU A 77 -4.04 -3.30 7.80
CA LEU A 77 -2.90 -3.91 8.48
C LEU A 77 -3.33 -5.09 9.34
N ASP A 78 -4.47 -5.00 10.02
CA ASP A 78 -4.98 -6.11 10.80
C ASP A 78 -5.20 -7.35 9.93
N ALA A 79 -5.65 -7.15 8.71
CA ALA A 79 -5.91 -8.25 7.79
C ALA A 79 -4.64 -8.81 7.15
N HIS A 80 -3.62 -7.97 6.93
CA HIS A 80 -2.52 -8.35 6.04
C HIS A 80 -1.13 -8.28 6.63
N ALA A 81 -0.91 -7.54 7.72
CA ALA A 81 0.45 -7.24 8.18
C ALA A 81 1.31 -8.47 8.42
N ALA A 82 0.71 -9.56 8.92
CA ALA A 82 1.47 -10.76 9.23
C ALA A 82 2.15 -11.36 7.98
N SER A 83 1.52 -11.19 6.81
CA SER A 83 2.05 -11.76 5.56
C SER A 83 2.71 -10.71 4.66
N MET A 84 2.66 -9.43 5.04
CA MET A 84 3.27 -8.38 4.23
C MET A 84 4.78 -8.40 4.34
N PRO A 85 5.50 -8.02 3.28
CA PRO A 85 6.94 -7.81 3.38
C PRO A 85 7.26 -6.81 4.48
N ARG A 86 8.34 -7.04 5.22
CA ARG A 86 8.66 -6.19 6.39
C ARG A 86 8.87 -4.73 6.01
N VAL A 87 9.51 -4.47 4.88
CA VAL A 87 9.73 -3.08 4.45
C VAL A 87 8.42 -2.37 4.15
N MET A 88 7.45 -3.11 3.60
CA MET A 88 6.13 -2.56 3.30
C MET A 88 5.41 -2.16 4.59
N VAL A 89 5.46 -3.02 5.61
CA VAL A 89 4.87 -2.71 6.92
C VAL A 89 5.56 -1.49 7.52
N ARG A 90 6.88 -1.51 7.52
CA ARG A 90 7.66 -0.45 8.17
C ARG A 90 7.33 0.92 7.59
N TYR A 91 7.21 1.02 6.27
CA TYR A 91 6.87 2.28 5.63
C TYR A 91 5.44 2.71 5.96
N SER A 92 4.50 1.74 5.94
CA SER A 92 3.09 2.08 6.11
C SER A 92 2.75 2.60 7.51
N ILE A 93 3.51 2.14 8.54
CA ILE A 93 3.21 2.51 9.93
C ILE A 93 4.01 3.73 10.42
N GLU A 94 4.82 4.32 9.56
CA GLU A 94 5.78 5.33 9.96
C GLU A 94 5.17 6.55 10.64
N LYS A 95 3.96 6.92 10.28
CA LYS A 95 3.28 8.09 10.83
C LYS A 95 2.25 7.76 11.91
N LEU A 96 2.15 6.48 12.27
CA LEU A 96 1.25 6.08 13.33
C LEU A 96 1.85 6.37 14.69
N ASP A 97 0.98 6.53 15.69
CA ASP A 97 1.39 6.61 17.08
C ASP A 97 2.24 5.40 17.42
N ARG A 98 3.26 5.58 18.26
CA ARG A 98 4.25 4.53 18.52
C ARG A 98 3.63 3.24 19.04
N ALA A 99 2.70 3.36 20.00
CA ALA A 99 2.07 2.18 20.56
C ALA A 99 1.27 1.41 19.53
N VAL A 100 0.59 2.14 18.63
CA VAL A 100 -0.20 1.53 17.56
C VAL A 100 0.74 0.87 16.55
N ALA A 101 1.80 1.57 16.16
CA ALA A 101 2.76 1.02 15.19
C ALA A 101 3.41 -0.26 15.70
N ASP A 102 3.69 -0.32 17.00
CA ASP A 102 4.36 -1.49 17.58
C ASP A 102 3.53 -2.76 17.45
N ARG A 103 2.21 -2.63 17.38
CA ARG A 103 1.32 -3.80 17.18
C ARG A 103 1.63 -4.52 15.88
N TYR A 104 2.14 -3.81 14.88
CA TYR A 104 2.38 -4.37 13.55
C TYR A 104 3.84 -4.72 13.31
N ARG A 105 4.77 -4.05 14.01
CA ARG A 105 6.20 -4.34 13.86
C ARG A 105 6.55 -5.76 14.22
N ALA A 106 5.90 -6.30 15.23
CA ALA A 106 6.22 -7.62 15.76
C ALA A 106 5.49 -8.74 15.04
N ARG A 107 4.52 -8.44 14.17
CA ARG A 107 3.76 -9.49 13.50
C ARG A 107 4.61 -10.22 12.48
N ARG A 108 4.43 -11.53 12.44
CA ARG A 108 5.16 -12.40 11.54
C ARG A 108 4.22 -13.46 10.98
N PRO A 109 4.51 -13.99 9.79
CA PRO A 109 3.73 -15.12 9.25
C PRO A 109 3.81 -16.31 10.19
N GLN A 110 2.72 -17.02 10.25
CA GLN A 110 2.68 -18.25 11.03
C GLN A 110 3.15 -19.44 10.15
#